data_e7c49539d878bf6f3d952c7648d92941
#
_entry.id   e7c49539d878bf6f3d952c7648d92941
#
_cell.length_a   1.000
_cell.length_b   1.000
_cell.length_c   1.000
_cell.angle_alpha   90.00
_cell.angle_beta   90.00
_cell.angle_gamma   90.00
#
_symmetry.space_group_name_H-M   'P 1'
#
loop_
_entity.id
_entity.type
_entity.pdbx_description
1 polymer ?
#
loop_
_entity_poly.entity_id
_entity_poly.type
_entity_poly.pdbx_seq_one_letter_code
_entity_poly.pdbx_strand_id
1 'polypeptide(L)'
;DIIFPELSKAKNKDEVSAIRVRLRKVFMFTFSIPILFFLFKDVAGDIFVSLLGNDFSDVSTYSSAILFCLPVMVWSRINIIFSRALNFEINITKSISVGAIFSYGVYFLMHRIGYNPAILSIIISQVIIATLTTYSFRKSNESI
;
A
#
# COMPACT_ATOMS: atom_id res chain seq x y z
N ASP A 1 4.10 2.29 -15.05
CA ASP A 1 3.29 3.27 -15.84
C ASP A 1 2.71 2.74 -17.15
N ILE A 2 2.79 1.43 -17.41
CA ILE A 2 2.24 0.80 -18.62
C ILE A 2 0.70 0.67 -18.54
N ILE A 3 0.16 0.54 -17.35
CA ILE A 3 -1.27 0.25 -17.09
C ILE A 3 -2.18 1.47 -17.34
N PHE A 4 -1.71 2.66 -17.02
CA PHE A 4 -2.51 3.88 -17.20
C PHE A 4 -2.87 4.14 -18.67
N PRO A 5 -1.95 4.03 -19.64
CA PRO A 5 -2.28 4.15 -21.06
C PRO A 5 -3.24 3.07 -21.57
N GLU A 6 -3.15 1.84 -21.07
CA GLU A 6 -4.09 0.77 -21.42
C GLU A 6 -5.50 1.07 -20.90
N LEU A 7 -5.61 1.52 -19.64
CA LEU A 7 -6.89 1.90 -19.03
C LEU A 7 -7.53 3.12 -19.68
N SER A 8 -6.75 4.14 -20.04
CA SER A 8 -7.27 5.34 -20.69
C SER A 8 -7.75 5.09 -22.12
N LYS A 9 -7.28 4.02 -22.75
CA LYS A 9 -7.71 3.58 -24.09
C LYS A 9 -8.85 2.56 -24.06
N ALA A 10 -9.15 1.98 -22.91
CA ALA A 10 -10.23 1.01 -22.76
C ALA A 10 -11.59 1.68 -23.04
N LYS A 11 -12.27 1.22 -24.08
CA LYS A 11 -13.55 1.79 -24.53
C LYS A 11 -14.76 1.08 -23.94
N ASN A 12 -14.57 -0.14 -23.44
CA ASN A 12 -15.64 -1.02 -22.99
C ASN A 12 -15.41 -1.53 -21.55
N LYS A 13 -16.52 -1.79 -20.83
CA LYS A 13 -16.49 -2.38 -19.48
C LYS A 13 -15.70 -3.70 -19.41
N ASP A 14 -15.76 -4.50 -20.47
CA ASP A 14 -15.06 -5.79 -20.56
C ASP A 14 -13.54 -5.64 -20.57
N GLU A 15 -13.02 -4.64 -21.30
CA GLU A 15 -11.58 -4.34 -21.34
C GLU A 15 -11.09 -3.88 -19.96
N VAL A 16 -11.85 -3.01 -19.28
CA VAL A 16 -11.55 -2.56 -17.92
C VAL A 16 -11.56 -3.73 -16.94
N SER A 17 -12.52 -4.66 -17.09
CA SER A 17 -12.61 -5.84 -16.24
C SER A 17 -11.44 -6.79 -16.45
N ALA A 18 -10.99 -6.99 -17.69
CA ALA A 18 -9.83 -7.82 -18.03
C ALA A 18 -8.53 -7.26 -17.40
N ILE A 19 -8.33 -5.95 -17.48
CA ILE A 19 -7.20 -5.28 -16.85
C ILE A 19 -7.26 -5.47 -15.33
N ARG A 20 -8.45 -5.35 -14.71
CA ARG A 20 -8.66 -5.57 -13.28
C ARG A 20 -8.28 -7.00 -12.86
N VAL A 21 -8.69 -8.01 -13.62
CA VAL A 21 -8.35 -9.41 -13.33
C VAL A 21 -6.84 -9.62 -13.37
N ARG A 22 -6.15 -9.03 -14.37
CA ARG A 22 -4.68 -9.10 -14.48
C ARG A 22 -4.02 -8.45 -13.26
N LEU A 23 -4.47 -7.27 -12.85
CA LEU A 23 -3.93 -6.56 -11.68
C LEU A 23 -4.21 -7.28 -10.36
N ARG A 24 -5.35 -7.97 -10.26
CA ARG A 24 -5.64 -8.82 -9.10
C ARG A 24 -4.61 -9.96 -8.95
N LYS A 25 -4.16 -10.55 -10.05
CA LYS A 25 -3.08 -11.57 -10.01
C LYS A 25 -1.77 -10.96 -9.50
N VAL A 26 -1.39 -9.78 -9.99
CA VAL A 26 -0.21 -9.05 -9.51
C VAL A 26 -0.35 -8.75 -8.01
N PHE A 27 -1.51 -8.27 -7.58
CA PHE A 27 -1.79 -8.00 -6.18
C PHE A 27 -1.65 -9.27 -5.32
N MET A 28 -2.22 -10.39 -5.75
CA MET A 28 -2.08 -11.66 -5.02
C MET A 28 -0.63 -12.12 -4.92
N PHE A 29 0.17 -11.88 -5.97
CA PHE A 29 1.59 -12.19 -5.94
C PHE A 29 2.36 -11.34 -4.90
N THR A 30 1.93 -10.10 -4.62
CA THR A 30 2.60 -9.25 -3.63
C THR A 30 2.51 -9.79 -2.20
N PHE A 31 1.56 -10.68 -1.89
CA PHE A 31 1.50 -11.35 -0.59
C PHE A 31 2.62 -12.38 -0.39
N SER A 32 3.15 -12.96 -1.47
CA SER A 32 4.25 -13.92 -1.35
C SER A 32 5.53 -13.27 -0.84
N ILE A 33 5.77 -12.00 -1.14
CA ILE A 33 6.99 -11.27 -0.76
C ILE A 33 7.15 -11.16 0.76
N PRO A 34 6.19 -10.61 1.53
CA PRO A 34 6.31 -10.55 2.98
C PRO A 34 6.34 -11.94 3.63
N ILE A 35 5.64 -12.93 3.08
CA ILE A 35 5.65 -14.29 3.59
C ILE A 35 7.06 -14.90 3.43
N LEU A 36 7.65 -14.79 2.23
CA LEU A 36 9.02 -15.26 1.99
C LEU A 36 10.01 -14.54 2.89
N PHE A 37 9.91 -13.21 3.00
CA PHE A 37 10.81 -12.46 3.86
C PHE A 37 10.66 -12.88 5.34
N PHE A 38 9.43 -13.12 5.80
CA PHE A 38 9.19 -13.57 7.17
C PHE A 38 9.80 -14.95 7.45
N LEU A 39 9.74 -15.87 6.49
CA LEU A 39 10.36 -17.19 6.60
C LEU A 39 11.90 -17.12 6.68
N PHE A 40 12.51 -16.12 6.04
CA PHE A 40 13.96 -15.93 5.98
C PHE A 40 14.46 -14.74 6.81
N LYS A 41 13.63 -14.19 7.72
CA LYS A 41 13.95 -12.98 8.48
C LYS A 41 15.24 -13.08 9.28
N ASP A 42 15.53 -14.26 9.86
CA ASP A 42 16.70 -14.46 10.70
C ASP A 42 17.99 -14.46 9.84
N VAL A 43 17.96 -15.15 8.69
CA VAL A 43 19.05 -15.10 7.70
C VAL A 43 19.26 -13.68 7.17
N ALA A 44 18.19 -12.96 6.88
CA ALA A 44 18.28 -11.56 6.46
C ALA A 44 18.85 -10.68 7.58
N GLY A 45 18.46 -10.91 8.83
CA GLY A 45 19.01 -10.24 10.01
C GLY A 45 20.52 -10.45 10.14
N ASP A 46 20.97 -11.68 10.04
CA ASP A 46 22.39 -12.02 10.11
C ASP A 46 23.20 -11.34 8.98
N ILE A 47 22.65 -11.28 7.77
CA ILE A 47 23.26 -10.56 6.65
C ILE A 47 23.34 -9.06 6.95
N PHE A 48 22.28 -8.43 7.47
CA PHE A 48 22.30 -7.02 7.83
C PHE A 48 23.33 -6.72 8.92
N VAL A 49 23.40 -7.54 9.98
CA VAL A 49 24.36 -7.39 11.05
C VAL A 49 25.80 -7.57 10.53
N SER A 50 26.04 -8.55 9.67
CA SER A 50 27.38 -8.80 9.11
C SER A 50 27.87 -7.67 8.19
N LEU A 51 26.95 -7.00 7.46
CA LEU A 51 27.30 -5.94 6.51
C LEU A 51 27.35 -4.56 7.15
N LEU A 52 26.46 -4.29 8.11
CA LEU A 52 26.20 -2.94 8.64
C LEU A 52 26.61 -2.79 10.11
N GLY A 53 26.82 -3.88 10.83
CA GLY A 53 27.18 -3.91 12.25
C GLY A 53 26.00 -4.19 13.17
N ASN A 54 26.31 -4.38 14.46
CA ASN A 54 25.34 -4.81 15.49
C ASN A 54 24.21 -3.80 15.75
N ASP A 55 24.45 -2.53 15.46
CA ASP A 55 23.43 -1.46 15.61
C ASP A 55 22.22 -1.67 14.69
N PHE A 56 22.35 -2.55 13.68
CA PHE A 56 21.29 -2.87 12.72
C PHE A 56 20.56 -4.19 13.01
N SER A 57 20.73 -4.78 14.20
CA SER A 57 20.08 -6.03 14.61
C SER A 57 18.55 -6.00 14.48
N ASP A 58 17.94 -4.83 14.76
CA ASP A 58 16.48 -4.66 14.71
C ASP A 58 15.93 -4.40 13.30
N VAL A 59 16.81 -4.18 12.31
CA VAL A 59 16.40 -3.84 10.93
C VAL A 59 15.54 -4.95 10.31
N SER A 60 15.82 -6.22 10.58
CA SER A 60 15.03 -7.35 10.08
C SER A 60 13.58 -7.31 10.58
N THR A 61 13.39 -6.95 11.85
CA THR A 61 12.06 -6.82 12.46
C THR A 61 11.27 -5.65 11.86
N TYR A 62 11.92 -4.49 11.73
CA TYR A 62 11.29 -3.31 11.12
C TYR A 62 11.00 -3.50 9.64
N SER A 63 11.92 -4.13 8.90
CA SER A 63 11.72 -4.43 7.49
C SER A 63 10.57 -5.40 7.25
N SER A 64 10.42 -6.43 8.09
CA SER A 64 9.27 -7.35 7.99
C SER A 64 7.95 -6.63 8.22
N ALA A 65 7.86 -5.76 9.22
CA ALA A 65 6.65 -4.97 9.47
C ALA A 65 6.28 -4.07 8.28
N ILE A 66 7.25 -3.40 7.67
CA ILE A 66 7.04 -2.56 6.47
C ILE A 66 6.63 -3.42 5.27
N LEU A 67 7.26 -4.58 5.07
CA LEU A 67 6.94 -5.48 3.95
C LEU A 67 5.51 -6.04 4.05
N PHE A 68 4.96 -6.24 5.25
CA PHE A 68 3.55 -6.60 5.41
C PHE A 68 2.58 -5.51 4.93
N CYS A 69 3.02 -4.25 4.86
CA CYS A 69 2.23 -3.18 4.27
C CYS A 69 2.23 -3.19 2.73
N LEU A 70 3.18 -3.89 2.10
CA LEU A 70 3.37 -3.87 0.66
C LEU A 70 2.11 -4.27 -0.12
N PRO A 71 1.37 -5.35 0.23
CA PRO A 71 0.12 -5.67 -0.45
C PRO A 71 -0.92 -4.55 -0.34
N VAL A 72 -1.03 -3.91 0.83
CA VAL A 72 -1.96 -2.79 1.06
C VAL A 72 -1.57 -1.58 0.22
N MET A 73 -0.27 -1.28 0.15
CA MET A 73 0.26 -0.20 -0.69
C MET A 73 0.00 -0.45 -2.17
N VAL A 74 0.24 -1.67 -2.66
CA VAL A 74 -0.04 -2.04 -4.05
C VAL A 74 -1.53 -1.94 -4.35
N TRP A 75 -2.38 -2.42 -3.45
CA TRP A 75 -3.83 -2.29 -3.60
C TRP A 75 -4.29 -0.84 -3.68
N SER A 76 -3.81 0.03 -2.80
CA SER A 76 -4.13 1.45 -2.85
C SER A 76 -3.66 2.10 -4.16
N ARG A 77 -2.48 1.75 -4.65
CA ARG A 77 -1.94 2.25 -5.92
C ARG A 77 -2.76 1.80 -7.12
N ILE A 78 -3.21 0.55 -7.14
CA ILE A 78 -4.10 0.04 -8.18
C ILE A 78 -5.39 0.87 -8.20
N ASN A 79 -6.04 1.08 -7.06
CA ASN A 79 -7.26 1.87 -6.96
C ASN A 79 -7.05 3.33 -7.39
N ILE A 80 -5.91 3.94 -7.04
CA ILE A 80 -5.55 5.29 -7.47
C ILE A 80 -5.42 5.36 -9.00
N ILE A 81 -4.75 4.40 -9.63
CA ILE A 81 -4.57 4.35 -11.09
C ILE A 81 -5.94 4.25 -11.78
N PHE A 82 -6.81 3.35 -11.30
CA PHE A 82 -8.16 3.21 -11.84
C PHE A 82 -8.99 4.49 -11.69
N SER A 83 -8.96 5.09 -10.51
CA SER A 83 -9.72 6.30 -10.23
C SER A 83 -9.24 7.49 -11.09
N ARG A 84 -7.94 7.61 -11.35
CA ARG A 84 -7.40 8.62 -12.27
C ARG A 84 -7.85 8.38 -13.71
N ALA A 85 -7.79 7.14 -14.17
CA ALA A 85 -8.23 6.79 -15.51
C ALA A 85 -9.73 7.08 -15.75
N LEU A 86 -10.52 7.08 -14.67
CA LEU A 86 -11.96 7.38 -14.68
C LEU A 86 -12.30 8.83 -14.30
N ASN A 87 -11.29 9.72 -14.23
CA ASN A 87 -11.45 11.16 -13.88
C ASN A 87 -11.99 11.45 -12.47
N PHE A 88 -11.75 10.55 -11.49
CA PHE A 88 -12.13 10.74 -10.09
C PHE A 88 -10.99 11.27 -9.20
N GLU A 89 -10.20 12.20 -9.71
CA GLU A 89 -9.01 12.72 -9.02
C GLU A 89 -9.28 13.39 -7.68
N ILE A 90 -10.42 14.09 -7.56
CA ILE A 90 -10.81 14.78 -6.30
C ILE A 90 -10.94 13.79 -5.15
N ASN A 91 -11.54 12.62 -5.39
CA ASN A 91 -11.73 11.59 -4.36
C ASN A 91 -10.40 10.96 -3.92
N ILE A 92 -9.44 10.85 -4.82
CA ILE A 92 -8.10 10.36 -4.52
C ILE A 92 -7.37 11.34 -3.61
N THR A 93 -7.38 12.62 -3.97
CA THR A 93 -6.73 13.68 -3.19
C THR A 93 -7.30 13.72 -1.76
N LYS A 94 -8.62 13.65 -1.62
CA LYS A 94 -9.28 13.55 -0.30
C LYS A 94 -8.82 12.32 0.48
N SER A 95 -8.77 11.16 -0.14
CA SER A 95 -8.36 9.91 0.51
C SER A 95 -6.90 9.97 1.01
N ILE A 96 -6.00 10.52 0.20
CA ILE A 96 -4.59 10.69 0.57
C ILE A 96 -4.45 11.72 1.70
N SER A 97 -5.15 12.84 1.62
CA SER A 97 -5.12 13.88 2.66
C SER A 97 -5.63 13.37 4.00
N VAL A 98 -6.74 12.63 4.00
CA VAL A 98 -7.27 11.99 5.23
C VAL A 98 -6.27 10.99 5.78
N GLY A 99 -5.69 10.13 4.94
CA GLY A 99 -4.66 9.17 5.36
C GLY A 99 -3.44 9.86 5.98
N ALA A 100 -2.99 10.98 5.41
CA ALA A 100 -1.88 11.76 5.94
C ALA A 100 -2.21 12.38 7.32
N ILE A 101 -3.38 13.00 7.45
CA ILE A 101 -3.83 13.59 8.73
C ILE A 101 -3.89 12.53 9.83
N PHE A 102 -4.48 11.36 9.54
CA PHE A 102 -4.53 10.27 10.50
C PHE A 102 -3.15 9.73 10.85
N SER A 103 -2.24 9.62 9.89
CA SER A 103 -0.85 9.22 10.11
C SER A 103 -0.14 10.15 11.10
N TYR A 104 -0.26 11.46 10.89
CA TYR A 104 0.28 12.45 11.81
C TYR A 104 -0.34 12.38 13.20
N GLY A 105 -1.67 12.21 13.27
CA GLY A 105 -2.38 12.06 14.54
C GLY A 105 -1.88 10.85 15.34
N VAL A 106 -1.77 9.69 14.70
CA VAL A 106 -1.26 8.46 15.33
C VAL A 106 0.21 8.63 15.74
N TYR A 107 1.04 9.23 14.87
CA TYR A 107 2.43 9.51 15.19
C TYR A 107 2.56 10.35 16.47
N PHE A 108 1.81 11.45 16.56
CA PHE A 108 1.86 12.36 17.70
C PHE A 108 1.37 11.69 19.01
N LEU A 109 0.31 10.91 18.90
CA LEU A 109 -0.30 10.22 20.03
C LEU A 109 0.62 9.14 20.59
N MET A 110 1.22 8.33 19.74
CA MET A 110 2.14 7.26 20.12
C MET A 110 3.47 7.79 20.65
N HIS A 111 3.99 8.88 20.06
CA HIS A 111 5.21 9.52 20.53
C HIS A 111 5.05 10.03 21.98
N ARG A 112 3.87 10.54 22.35
CA ARG A 112 3.56 10.95 23.74
C ARG A 112 3.55 9.80 24.74
N ILE A 113 3.24 8.57 24.29
CA ILE A 113 3.18 7.38 25.14
C ILE A 113 4.54 6.68 25.23
N GLY A 114 5.58 7.18 24.54
CA GLY A 114 6.94 6.63 24.59
C GLY A 114 7.17 5.43 23.63
N TYR A 115 6.25 5.16 22.72
CA TYR A 115 6.43 4.13 21.68
C TYR A 115 7.03 4.73 20.41
N ASN A 116 7.85 3.95 19.67
CA ASN A 116 8.31 4.37 18.35
C ASN A 116 7.15 4.29 17.34
N PRO A 117 6.55 5.43 16.97
CA PRO A 117 5.29 5.46 16.24
C PRO A 117 5.44 5.31 14.74
N ALA A 118 6.66 5.34 14.21
CA ALA A 118 6.90 5.52 12.78
C ALA A 118 6.24 4.41 11.94
N ILE A 119 6.46 3.15 12.30
CA ILE A 119 5.95 2.00 11.55
C ILE A 119 4.43 1.92 11.65
N LEU A 120 3.89 2.07 12.85
CA LEU A 120 2.45 1.99 13.09
C LEU A 120 1.69 3.10 12.36
N SER A 121 2.24 4.32 12.34
CA SER A 121 1.64 5.44 11.60
C SER A 121 1.61 5.20 10.09
N ILE A 122 2.67 4.60 9.53
CA ILE A 122 2.72 4.21 8.12
C ILE A 122 1.67 3.14 7.81
N ILE A 123 1.58 2.09 8.63
CA ILE A 123 0.61 1.00 8.44
C ILE A 123 -0.81 1.55 8.44
N ILE A 124 -1.17 2.31 9.47
CA ILE A 124 -2.52 2.88 9.60
C ILE A 124 -2.84 3.82 8.43
N SER A 125 -1.90 4.67 8.03
CA SER A 125 -2.05 5.54 6.86
C SER A 125 -2.38 4.73 5.60
N GLN A 126 -1.62 3.68 5.32
CA GLN A 126 -1.81 2.86 4.11
C GLN A 126 -3.16 2.12 4.14
N VAL A 127 -3.57 1.59 5.29
CA VAL A 127 -4.87 0.93 5.45
C VAL A 127 -6.02 1.93 5.21
N ILE A 128 -5.93 3.15 5.76
CA ILE A 128 -6.94 4.19 5.56
C ILE A 128 -7.01 4.59 4.08
N ILE A 129 -5.87 4.86 3.44
CA ILE A 129 -5.83 5.22 2.01
C ILE A 129 -6.42 4.09 1.16
N ALA A 130 -6.04 2.84 1.41
CA ALA A 130 -6.56 1.69 0.68
C ALA A 130 -8.08 1.55 0.85
N THR A 131 -8.59 1.73 2.05
CA THR A 131 -10.02 1.62 2.35
C THR A 131 -10.81 2.73 1.67
N LEU A 132 -10.38 3.98 1.81
CA LEU A 132 -11.05 5.14 1.21
C LEU A 132 -11.01 5.11 -0.32
N THR A 133 -9.88 4.72 -0.91
CA THR A 133 -9.77 4.59 -2.37
C THR A 133 -10.65 3.45 -2.89
N THR A 134 -10.75 2.34 -2.17
CA THR A 134 -11.65 1.22 -2.53
C THR A 134 -13.12 1.65 -2.45
N TYR A 135 -13.50 2.38 -1.39
CA TYR A 135 -14.86 2.90 -1.23
C TYR A 135 -15.22 3.88 -2.34
N SER A 136 -14.36 4.85 -2.60
CA SER A 136 -14.54 5.83 -3.68
C SER A 136 -14.70 5.16 -5.04
N PHE A 137 -13.90 4.12 -5.29
CA PHE A 137 -13.96 3.36 -6.51
C PHE A 137 -15.26 2.56 -6.67
N ARG A 138 -15.77 1.94 -5.60
CA ARG A 138 -17.07 1.24 -5.62
C ARG A 138 -18.21 2.18 -5.96
N LYS A 139 -18.29 3.30 -5.26
CA LYS A 139 -19.33 4.32 -5.49
C LYS A 139 -19.32 4.85 -6.92
N SER A 140 -18.15 4.99 -7.51
CA SER A 140 -17.96 5.43 -8.88
C SER A 140 -18.45 4.41 -9.92
N ASN A 141 -18.24 3.12 -9.68
CA ASN A 141 -18.71 2.05 -10.56
C ASN A 141 -20.25 1.89 -10.56
N GLU A 142 -20.93 2.29 -9.49
CA GLU A 142 -22.39 2.26 -9.40
C GLU A 142 -23.04 3.41 -10.16
N SER A 143 -22.27 4.46 -10.49
CA SER A 143 -22.74 5.65 -11.20
C SER A 143 -22.50 5.61 -12.72
N ILE A 144 -21.86 4.56 -13.23
CA ILE A 144 -21.63 4.30 -14.66
C ILE A 144 -22.54 3.18 -15.13
#